data_26ee30d890bc90070a65519bbe93b5b3
#
_entry.id   26ee30d890bc90070a65519bbe93b5b3
#
_cell.length_a   1.000
_cell.length_b   1.000
_cell.length_c   1.000
_cell.angle_alpha   90.00
_cell.angle_beta   90.00
_cell.angle_gamma   90.00
#
_symmetry.space_group_name_H-M   'P 1'
#
loop_
_entity.id
_entity.type
_entity.pdbx_description
1 polymer ?
#
loop_
_entity_poly.entity_id
_entity_poly.type
_entity_poly.pdbx_seq_one_letter_code
_entity_poly.pdbx_strand_id
1 'polypeptide(L)'
;MGALKRYTCPNCGATLEFDTGAGELKCPYCDTVFELEALEAYNQDLTEQTQDEIHFDASLEEFGLDEQSGLAIYKCNSCGGEIVTDKETGATNCPYCGNPVVMTQNFEGDLRPEYVIPFKYDKKQAKEELMKHFTGKKLLPDVFKDQNHIDEMKGIYVPFWLFDGSADARARFKGTRMRTWQDSRYIYTETSHYAINRAGSMDFEKIPVDASSKINDVLMESIEPYDYSALVEFDTAYLSGFMAERYTKNADENNVRADQRIRNTLEQSIRSSVMGYSTLVTDYMQMSIHDGKAHYALLPVWLLTTSWNGEEYYFAMNGQTGKMVGDLPADKGKTIKSFFVTFGITTAVVLAIALAVSFLG
;
A
#
# COMPACT_ATOMS: atom_id res chain seq x y z
N MET A 1 -20.38 37.31 -29.15
CA MET A 1 -20.23 36.26 -30.19
C MET A 1 -20.04 34.96 -29.43
N GLY A 2 -21.06 34.08 -29.41
CA GLY A 2 -20.95 32.76 -28.74
C GLY A 2 -19.92 31.91 -29.46
N ALA A 3 -18.97 31.37 -28.73
CA ALA A 3 -18.02 30.42 -29.27
C ALA A 3 -18.80 29.19 -29.76
N LEU A 4 -18.49 28.70 -30.96
CA LEU A 4 -19.05 27.47 -31.48
C LEU A 4 -18.62 26.30 -30.55
N LYS A 5 -19.58 25.75 -29.81
CA LYS A 5 -19.37 24.57 -29.01
C LYS A 5 -19.17 23.37 -29.93
N ARG A 6 -17.99 22.70 -29.86
CA ARG A 6 -17.71 21.42 -30.51
C ARG A 6 -17.82 20.32 -29.49
N TYR A 7 -18.62 19.32 -29.79
CA TYR A 7 -18.78 18.14 -28.93
C TYR A 7 -17.92 16.99 -29.46
N THR A 8 -17.20 16.35 -28.60
CA THR A 8 -16.42 15.16 -28.90
C THR A 8 -17.13 13.91 -28.37
N CYS A 9 -17.03 12.83 -29.10
CA CYS A 9 -17.64 11.57 -28.73
C CYS A 9 -16.98 11.00 -27.47
N PRO A 10 -17.70 10.79 -26.36
CA PRO A 10 -17.16 10.19 -25.15
C PRO A 10 -16.58 8.79 -25.34
N ASN A 11 -17.00 8.07 -26.39
CA ASN A 11 -16.55 6.70 -26.66
C ASN A 11 -15.24 6.60 -27.44
N CYS A 12 -15.06 7.43 -28.48
CA CYS A 12 -13.92 7.29 -29.39
C CYS A 12 -13.14 8.59 -29.61
N GLY A 13 -13.56 9.71 -28.99
CA GLY A 13 -12.90 11.02 -29.11
C GLY A 13 -13.13 11.75 -30.44
N ALA A 14 -13.91 11.19 -31.38
CA ALA A 14 -14.21 11.85 -32.66
C ALA A 14 -15.21 12.99 -32.49
N THR A 15 -15.20 13.94 -33.44
CA THR A 15 -16.20 15.03 -33.44
C THR A 15 -17.60 14.48 -33.74
N LEU A 16 -18.59 14.93 -32.95
CA LEU A 16 -20.00 14.55 -33.14
C LEU A 16 -20.65 15.43 -34.19
N GLU A 17 -21.60 14.86 -34.91
CA GLU A 17 -22.45 15.53 -35.89
C GLU A 17 -23.92 15.54 -35.41
N PHE A 18 -24.65 16.65 -35.64
CA PHE A 18 -26.03 16.74 -35.26
C PHE A 18 -26.91 16.08 -36.32
N ASP A 19 -27.69 15.07 -35.93
CA ASP A 19 -28.69 14.46 -36.80
C ASP A 19 -30.00 15.26 -36.71
N THR A 20 -30.27 16.01 -37.74
CA THR A 20 -31.47 16.84 -37.85
C THR A 20 -32.78 16.05 -37.91
N GLY A 21 -32.74 14.78 -38.23
CA GLY A 21 -33.90 13.88 -38.30
C GLY A 21 -34.31 13.32 -36.95
N ALA A 22 -33.31 12.98 -36.10
CA ALA A 22 -33.52 12.45 -34.75
C ALA A 22 -33.48 13.53 -33.66
N GLY A 23 -32.89 14.70 -33.93
CA GLY A 23 -32.67 15.74 -32.91
C GLY A 23 -31.55 15.45 -31.93
N GLU A 24 -30.64 14.50 -32.26
CA GLU A 24 -29.62 13.97 -31.42
C GLU A 24 -28.23 14.17 -32.04
N LEU A 25 -27.19 14.02 -31.26
CA LEU A 25 -25.80 14.06 -31.73
C LEU A 25 -25.30 12.64 -32.02
N LYS A 26 -24.86 12.39 -33.26
CA LYS A 26 -24.35 11.08 -33.70
C LYS A 26 -22.85 11.14 -33.96
N CYS A 27 -22.16 10.07 -33.57
CA CYS A 27 -20.76 9.90 -33.91
C CYS A 27 -20.61 9.17 -35.27
N PRO A 28 -19.95 9.80 -36.27
CA PRO A 28 -19.80 9.20 -37.61
C PRO A 28 -18.82 8.01 -37.62
N TYR A 29 -18.04 7.80 -36.52
CA TYR A 29 -17.04 6.74 -36.46
C TYR A 29 -17.48 5.49 -35.68
N CYS A 30 -18.23 5.68 -34.58
CA CYS A 30 -18.68 4.55 -33.75
C CYS A 30 -20.20 4.41 -33.71
N ASP A 31 -20.92 5.19 -34.50
CA ASP A 31 -22.40 5.23 -34.63
C ASP A 31 -23.18 5.47 -33.32
N THR A 32 -22.48 5.83 -32.24
CA THR A 32 -23.12 6.12 -30.94
C THR A 32 -23.87 7.41 -31.02
N VAL A 33 -25.09 7.41 -30.49
CA VAL A 33 -26.00 8.55 -30.44
C VAL A 33 -26.07 9.08 -29.03
N PHE A 34 -26.16 10.42 -28.89
CA PHE A 34 -26.22 11.12 -27.61
C PHE A 34 -27.29 12.19 -27.61
N GLU A 35 -28.06 12.27 -26.56
CA GLU A 35 -28.92 13.41 -26.28
C GLU A 35 -28.09 14.66 -25.97
N LEU A 36 -28.48 15.80 -26.46
CA LEU A 36 -27.76 17.07 -26.30
C LEU A 36 -27.58 17.43 -24.81
N GLU A 37 -28.63 17.26 -24.00
CA GLU A 37 -28.62 17.55 -22.57
C GLU A 37 -27.63 16.66 -21.81
N ALA A 38 -27.58 15.37 -22.17
CA ALA A 38 -26.62 14.41 -21.58
C ALA A 38 -25.17 14.79 -21.92
N LEU A 39 -24.93 15.29 -23.12
CA LEU A 39 -23.60 15.71 -23.56
C LEU A 39 -23.20 17.09 -22.98
N GLU A 40 -24.13 17.98 -22.74
CA GLU A 40 -23.88 19.25 -22.06
C GLU A 40 -23.53 19.01 -20.59
N ALA A 41 -24.27 18.15 -19.90
CA ALA A 41 -23.92 17.71 -18.56
C ALA A 41 -22.53 17.03 -18.51
N TYR A 42 -22.21 16.23 -19.52
CA TYR A 42 -20.89 15.62 -19.68
C TYR A 42 -19.77 16.65 -19.77
N ASN A 43 -19.93 17.70 -20.56
CA ASN A 43 -18.91 18.72 -20.77
C ASN A 43 -18.83 19.75 -19.63
N GLN A 44 -19.91 20.00 -18.90
CA GLN A 44 -19.91 20.89 -17.74
C GLN A 44 -19.06 20.30 -16.62
N ASP A 45 -19.18 19.02 -16.33
CA ASP A 45 -18.38 18.33 -15.32
C ASP A 45 -16.87 18.32 -15.67
N LEU A 46 -16.50 18.37 -16.96
CA LEU A 46 -15.10 18.43 -17.39
C LEU A 46 -14.48 19.84 -17.25
N THR A 47 -15.29 20.90 -17.21
CA THR A 47 -14.79 22.27 -17.09
C THR A 47 -14.66 22.76 -15.66
N GLU A 48 -15.29 22.10 -14.70
CA GLU A 48 -15.16 22.38 -13.27
C GLU A 48 -13.98 21.62 -12.63
N GLN A 49 -12.83 21.52 -13.31
CA GLN A 49 -11.60 20.99 -12.74
C GLN A 49 -10.98 22.04 -11.80
N THR A 50 -11.51 22.15 -10.59
CA THR A 50 -10.75 22.69 -9.47
C THR A 50 -9.76 21.63 -9.04
N GLN A 51 -8.48 21.98 -8.97
CA GLN A 51 -7.49 21.16 -8.25
C GLN A 51 -7.97 21.08 -6.81
N ASP A 52 -8.27 19.85 -6.35
CA ASP A 52 -8.60 19.61 -4.96
C ASP A 52 -7.33 19.89 -4.13
N GLU A 53 -7.28 21.02 -3.42
CA GLU A 53 -6.26 21.27 -2.40
C GLU A 53 -6.63 20.39 -1.21
N ILE A 54 -5.80 19.37 -0.99
CA ILE A 54 -5.95 18.47 0.14
C ILE A 54 -5.10 19.02 1.26
N HIS A 55 -5.75 19.33 2.37
CA HIS A 55 -5.08 19.79 3.58
C HIS A 55 -5.51 18.92 4.77
N PHE A 56 -4.52 18.50 5.56
CA PHE A 56 -4.75 17.80 6.81
C PHE A 56 -4.13 18.61 7.95
N ASP A 57 -4.95 18.93 8.93
CA ASP A 57 -4.50 19.61 10.14
C ASP A 57 -3.77 18.59 11.03
N ALA A 58 -2.52 18.85 11.34
CA ALA A 58 -1.74 18.05 12.29
C ALA A 58 -1.70 18.73 13.64
N SER A 59 -2.12 18.02 14.69
CA SER A 59 -1.90 18.46 16.07
C SER A 59 -0.48 18.07 16.46
N LEU A 60 0.41 19.06 16.60
CA LEU A 60 1.84 18.83 16.85
C LEU A 60 2.18 19.34 18.25
N GLU A 61 2.49 18.42 19.16
CA GLU A 61 3.04 18.71 20.47
C GLU A 61 4.51 18.29 20.52
N GLU A 62 5.35 19.05 21.23
CA GLU A 62 6.74 18.69 21.50
C GLU A 62 6.84 17.91 22.83
N PHE A 63 7.89 17.11 22.96
CA PHE A 63 8.19 16.43 24.22
C PHE A 63 8.38 17.41 25.39
N GLY A 64 7.72 17.15 26.50
CA GLY A 64 7.92 17.90 27.73
C GLY A 64 9.33 17.73 28.33
N LEU A 65 9.81 18.71 29.07
CA LEU A 65 11.15 18.65 29.69
C LEU A 65 11.32 17.43 30.60
N ASP A 66 10.26 17.03 31.30
CA ASP A 66 10.29 15.85 32.18
C ASP A 66 10.43 14.56 31.38
N GLU A 67 9.72 14.42 30.26
CA GLU A 67 9.81 13.28 29.36
C GLU A 67 11.20 13.18 28.71
N GLN A 68 11.77 14.30 28.24
CA GLN A 68 13.12 14.37 27.68
C GLN A 68 14.18 13.90 28.70
N SER A 69 13.97 14.13 29.98
CA SER A 69 14.90 13.72 31.02
C SER A 69 15.05 12.20 31.14
N GLY A 70 14.05 11.41 30.75
CA GLY A 70 14.02 9.95 30.77
C GLY A 70 14.48 9.27 29.47
N LEU A 71 14.57 10.03 28.39
CA LEU A 71 14.86 9.51 27.05
C LEU A 71 16.31 9.76 26.62
N ALA A 72 16.78 8.97 25.64
CA ALA A 72 18.06 9.13 24.96
C ALA A 72 17.88 9.02 23.46
N ILE A 73 18.55 9.88 22.72
CA ILE A 73 18.59 9.84 21.25
C ILE A 73 19.94 9.31 20.79
N TYR A 74 19.91 8.37 19.85
CA TYR A 74 21.09 7.81 19.22
C TYR A 74 21.04 8.07 17.72
N LYS A 75 22.19 8.46 17.16
CA LYS A 75 22.36 8.68 15.73
C LYS A 75 23.30 7.66 15.11
N CYS A 76 22.91 7.08 14.01
CA CYS A 76 23.76 6.20 13.23
C CYS A 76 24.58 7.01 12.22
N ASN A 77 25.90 7.00 12.34
CA ASN A 77 26.79 7.71 11.40
C ASN A 77 26.85 7.07 10.00
N SER A 78 26.46 5.80 9.87
CA SER A 78 26.46 5.09 8.58
C SER A 78 25.24 5.37 7.74
N CYS A 79 24.02 5.21 8.28
CA CYS A 79 22.77 5.38 7.52
C CYS A 79 22.00 6.66 7.90
N GLY A 80 22.45 7.41 8.91
CA GLY A 80 21.80 8.61 9.39
C GLY A 80 20.50 8.37 10.15
N GLY A 81 20.16 7.12 10.52
CA GLY A 81 19.00 6.80 11.34
C GLY A 81 19.09 7.40 12.73
N GLU A 82 18.01 7.98 13.23
CA GLU A 82 17.91 8.52 14.59
C GLU A 82 16.90 7.69 15.37
N ILE A 83 17.29 7.27 16.57
CA ILE A 83 16.60 6.30 17.39
C ILE A 83 16.41 6.90 18.77
N VAL A 84 15.18 6.86 19.26
CA VAL A 84 14.80 7.26 20.63
C VAL A 84 14.59 5.98 21.45
N THR A 85 15.07 5.97 22.65
CA THR A 85 14.84 4.90 23.63
C THR A 85 14.87 5.46 25.04
N ASP A 86 14.36 4.73 26.02
CA ASP A 86 14.61 5.10 27.41
C ASP A 86 16.11 4.95 27.75
N LYS A 87 16.60 5.70 28.73
CA LYS A 87 18.01 5.72 29.10
C LYS A 87 18.51 4.38 29.63
N GLU A 88 17.64 3.55 30.18
CA GLU A 88 18.00 2.26 30.74
C GLU A 88 18.16 1.20 29.65
N THR A 89 17.29 1.22 28.65
CA THR A 89 17.37 0.31 27.48
C THR A 89 18.62 0.57 26.66
N GLY A 90 18.93 1.82 26.36
CA GLY A 90 20.04 2.21 25.50
C GLY A 90 19.98 1.59 24.10
N ALA A 91 20.81 2.07 23.20
CA ALA A 91 20.99 1.49 21.88
C ALA A 91 22.49 1.38 21.55
N THR A 92 22.95 0.20 21.20
CA THR A 92 24.35 -0.04 20.83
C THR A 92 24.54 -0.09 19.33
N ASN A 93 23.57 -0.66 18.60
CA ASN A 93 23.62 -0.88 17.17
C ASN A 93 22.34 -0.41 16.49
N CYS A 94 22.50 0.17 15.31
CA CYS A 94 21.41 0.62 14.47
C CYS A 94 20.49 -0.56 14.08
N PRO A 95 19.17 -0.47 14.21
CA PRO A 95 18.24 -1.52 13.80
C PRO A 95 18.16 -1.71 12.28
N TYR A 96 18.57 -0.71 11.51
CA TYR A 96 18.49 -0.72 10.03
C TYR A 96 19.74 -1.33 9.38
N CYS A 97 20.93 -0.88 9.75
CA CYS A 97 22.19 -1.30 9.10
C CYS A 97 23.14 -2.06 10.01
N GLY A 98 22.77 -2.35 11.25
CA GLY A 98 23.60 -3.07 12.21
C GLY A 98 24.81 -2.32 12.76
N ASN A 99 25.19 -1.16 12.21
CA ASN A 99 26.36 -0.40 12.63
C ASN A 99 26.19 0.27 14.01
N PRO A 100 27.28 0.52 14.75
CA PRO A 100 27.22 1.20 16.03
C PRO A 100 26.56 2.57 15.93
N VAL A 101 25.79 2.94 16.94
CA VAL A 101 25.15 4.25 17.08
C VAL A 101 25.82 5.10 18.15
N VAL A 102 25.71 6.41 18.01
CA VAL A 102 26.28 7.37 18.96
C VAL A 102 25.15 8.12 19.63
N MET A 103 25.20 8.21 20.96
CA MET A 103 24.23 8.99 21.73
C MET A 103 24.34 10.48 21.40
N THR A 104 23.20 11.10 21.11
CA THR A 104 23.04 12.55 20.94
C THR A 104 22.05 13.06 22.00
N GLN A 105 22.12 14.32 22.37
CA GLN A 105 21.25 14.89 23.43
C GLN A 105 20.33 16.00 22.88
N ASN A 106 20.01 15.99 21.60
CA ASN A 106 19.23 17.07 21.01
C ASN A 106 17.78 16.62 20.75
N PHE A 107 16.88 17.04 21.66
CA PHE A 107 15.42 16.87 21.54
C PHE A 107 14.73 18.14 21.01
N GLU A 108 15.49 19.17 20.64
CA GLU A 108 14.91 20.45 20.22
C GLU A 108 14.13 20.27 18.91
N GLY A 109 12.83 20.60 18.96
CA GLY A 109 11.92 20.46 17.81
C GLY A 109 11.39 19.05 17.57
N ASP A 110 11.56 18.09 18.50
CA ASP A 110 11.01 16.76 18.36
C ASP A 110 9.54 16.72 18.72
N LEU A 111 8.75 16.24 17.77
CA LEU A 111 7.32 16.03 17.97
C LEU A 111 7.09 14.80 18.86
N ARG A 112 6.24 14.97 19.85
CA ARG A 112 5.74 13.91 20.69
C ARG A 112 4.68 13.10 19.92
N PRO A 113 4.75 11.77 19.86
CA PRO A 113 3.65 10.97 19.34
C PRO A 113 2.35 11.22 20.12
N GLU A 114 1.24 11.29 19.42
CA GLU A 114 -0.08 11.37 20.03
C GLU A 114 -0.54 9.99 20.49
N TYR A 115 -0.28 8.97 19.66
CA TYR A 115 -0.73 7.61 19.92
C TYR A 115 0.40 6.58 19.79
N VAL A 116 0.17 5.42 20.39
CA VAL A 116 0.99 4.23 20.23
C VAL A 116 0.10 2.99 20.20
N ILE A 117 0.50 1.99 19.41
CA ILE A 117 -0.03 0.63 19.53
C ILE A 117 1.03 -0.19 20.27
N PRO A 118 0.75 -0.69 21.50
CA PRO A 118 1.70 -1.50 22.25
C PRO A 118 2.04 -2.83 21.55
N PHE A 119 3.28 -3.32 21.72
CA PHE A 119 3.64 -4.66 21.28
C PHE A 119 2.76 -5.72 21.95
N LYS A 120 2.23 -6.67 21.14
CA LYS A 120 1.55 -7.88 21.63
C LYS A 120 2.44 -9.11 21.55
N TYR A 121 3.37 -9.13 20.60
CA TYR A 121 4.34 -10.20 20.44
C TYR A 121 5.65 -9.84 21.11
N ASP A 122 6.12 -10.71 22.01
CA ASP A 122 7.45 -10.58 22.60
C ASP A 122 8.54 -11.06 21.63
N LYS A 123 9.81 -10.86 22.00
CA LYS A 123 10.96 -11.24 21.16
C LYS A 123 11.00 -12.75 20.86
N LYS A 124 10.58 -13.58 21.80
CA LYS A 124 10.58 -15.04 21.63
C LYS A 124 9.52 -15.45 20.61
N GLN A 125 8.31 -14.91 20.74
CA GLN A 125 7.22 -15.15 19.80
C GLN A 125 7.55 -14.63 18.39
N ALA A 126 8.19 -13.46 18.29
CA ALA A 126 8.62 -12.91 17.01
C ALA A 126 9.64 -13.82 16.30
N LYS A 127 10.59 -14.39 17.03
CA LYS A 127 11.54 -15.38 16.48
C LYS A 127 10.83 -16.67 16.04
N GLU A 128 9.83 -17.13 16.78
CA GLU A 128 9.05 -18.32 16.41
C GLU A 128 8.28 -18.08 15.09
N GLU A 129 7.69 -16.90 14.91
CA GLU A 129 7.01 -16.55 13.66
C GLU A 129 7.99 -16.43 12.48
N LEU A 130 9.19 -15.85 12.70
CA LEU A 130 10.25 -15.82 11.69
C LEU A 130 10.66 -17.23 11.27
N MET A 131 10.86 -18.13 12.22
CA MET A 131 11.20 -19.53 11.93
C MET A 131 10.09 -20.26 11.17
N LYS A 132 8.82 -19.98 11.48
CA LYS A 132 7.68 -20.49 10.70
C LYS A 132 7.71 -19.96 9.27
N HIS A 133 8.01 -18.67 9.09
CA HIS A 133 8.15 -18.05 7.78
C HIS A 133 9.22 -18.71 6.92
N PHE A 134 10.34 -19.16 7.52
CA PHE A 134 11.41 -19.89 6.84
C PHE A 134 11.12 -21.38 6.63
N THR A 135 10.12 -21.93 7.33
CA THR A 135 9.77 -23.35 7.24
C THR A 135 9.27 -23.70 5.82
N GLY A 136 9.77 -24.84 5.28
CA GLY A 136 9.42 -25.28 3.92
C GLY A 136 10.17 -24.55 2.80
N LYS A 137 10.92 -23.50 3.08
CA LYS A 137 11.73 -22.76 2.09
C LYS A 137 13.06 -23.49 1.86
N LYS A 138 13.05 -24.50 0.96
CA LYS A 138 14.21 -25.38 0.71
C LYS A 138 15.39 -24.67 0.04
N LEU A 139 15.11 -23.60 -0.71
CA LEU A 139 16.12 -22.85 -1.45
C LEU A 139 16.74 -21.70 -0.65
N LEU A 140 16.21 -21.42 0.56
CA LEU A 140 16.75 -20.38 1.43
C LEU A 140 18.18 -20.73 1.87
N PRO A 141 19.16 -19.78 1.81
CA PRO A 141 20.50 -19.98 2.35
C PRO A 141 20.50 -20.29 3.85
N ASP A 142 21.46 -21.11 4.31
CA ASP A 142 21.45 -21.59 5.70
C ASP A 142 21.71 -20.47 6.71
N VAL A 143 22.43 -19.41 6.33
CA VAL A 143 22.70 -18.24 7.19
C VAL A 143 21.42 -17.61 7.75
N PHE A 144 20.31 -17.62 6.99
CA PHE A 144 19.04 -17.08 7.44
C PHE A 144 18.38 -17.90 8.56
N LYS A 145 18.80 -19.15 8.73
CA LYS A 145 18.30 -20.06 9.77
C LYS A 145 19.24 -20.17 10.96
N ASP A 146 20.37 -19.46 10.94
CA ASP A 146 21.33 -19.44 12.04
C ASP A 146 20.71 -18.76 13.26
N GLN A 147 20.75 -19.41 14.41
CA GLN A 147 20.15 -18.93 15.65
C GLN A 147 20.77 -17.59 16.11
N ASN A 148 22.11 -17.47 15.99
CA ASN A 148 22.81 -16.25 16.40
C ASN A 148 22.28 -15.03 15.57
N HIS A 149 22.03 -15.27 14.30
CA HIS A 149 21.52 -14.24 13.41
C HIS A 149 20.06 -13.85 13.72
N ILE A 150 19.20 -14.84 14.01
CA ILE A 150 17.81 -14.61 14.42
C ILE A 150 17.76 -13.84 15.75
N ASP A 151 18.77 -14.01 16.62
CA ASP A 151 18.88 -13.31 17.88
C ASP A 151 19.11 -11.79 17.73
N GLU A 152 19.51 -11.32 16.56
CA GLU A 152 19.69 -9.91 16.21
C GLU A 152 18.37 -9.18 15.93
N MET A 153 17.24 -9.89 15.87
CA MET A 153 15.92 -9.29 15.69
C MET A 153 15.62 -8.26 16.79
N LYS A 154 15.19 -7.06 16.38
CA LYS A 154 14.94 -5.91 17.25
C LYS A 154 13.50 -5.46 17.15
N GLY A 155 12.91 -5.13 18.29
CA GLY A 155 11.62 -4.44 18.38
C GLY A 155 11.81 -2.94 18.26
N ILE A 156 11.12 -2.33 17.32
CA ILE A 156 11.17 -0.89 17.08
C ILE A 156 9.77 -0.36 16.85
N TYR A 157 9.50 0.78 17.45
CA TYR A 157 8.34 1.59 17.11
C TYR A 157 8.67 2.44 15.88
N VAL A 158 7.93 2.23 14.80
CA VAL A 158 8.08 2.97 13.56
C VAL A 158 7.06 4.12 13.54
N PRO A 159 7.47 5.34 13.13
CA PRO A 159 6.59 6.49 13.07
C PRO A 159 5.63 6.38 11.89
N PHE A 160 4.36 6.69 12.13
CA PHE A 160 3.30 6.76 11.11
C PHE A 160 2.48 8.03 11.30
N TRP A 161 2.03 8.57 10.18
CA TRP A 161 0.91 9.49 10.17
C TRP A 161 -0.38 8.71 9.93
N LEU A 162 -1.37 8.93 10.78
CA LEU A 162 -2.70 8.36 10.66
C LEU A 162 -3.65 9.47 10.24
N PHE A 163 -4.23 9.33 9.05
CA PHE A 163 -5.08 10.35 8.46
C PHE A 163 -6.55 10.00 8.65
N ASP A 164 -7.31 10.98 9.17
CA ASP A 164 -8.76 10.94 9.39
C ASP A 164 -9.41 12.04 8.56
N GLY A 165 -10.69 11.86 8.21
CA GLY A 165 -11.48 12.87 7.52
C GLY A 165 -12.69 12.28 6.81
N SER A 166 -13.36 13.13 6.05
CA SER A 166 -14.44 12.73 5.13
C SER A 166 -14.10 13.13 3.70
N ALA A 167 -14.53 12.34 2.75
CA ALA A 167 -14.31 12.59 1.34
C ALA A 167 -15.63 12.52 0.58
N ASP A 168 -15.89 13.56 -0.22
CA ASP A 168 -16.94 13.55 -1.23
C ASP A 168 -16.33 13.22 -2.58
N ALA A 169 -16.97 12.31 -3.32
CA ALA A 169 -16.51 11.98 -4.65
C ALA A 169 -17.63 11.96 -5.69
N ARG A 170 -17.27 12.36 -6.90
CA ARG A 170 -18.07 12.19 -8.11
C ARG A 170 -17.25 11.44 -9.13
N ALA A 171 -17.79 10.33 -9.63
CA ALA A 171 -17.11 9.49 -10.60
C ALA A 171 -18.01 9.26 -11.82
N ARG A 172 -17.38 9.24 -12.98
CA ARG A 172 -18.00 8.83 -14.24
C ARG A 172 -17.28 7.60 -14.76
N PHE A 173 -18.06 6.62 -15.16
CA PHE A 173 -17.57 5.39 -15.77
C PHE A 173 -18.10 5.22 -17.17
N LYS A 174 -17.29 4.65 -18.05
CA LYS A 174 -17.70 4.08 -19.33
C LYS A 174 -17.95 2.58 -19.12
N GLY A 175 -19.20 2.17 -19.28
CA GLY A 175 -19.61 0.77 -19.18
C GLY A 175 -20.04 0.20 -20.51
N THR A 176 -19.80 -1.09 -20.73
CA THR A 176 -20.34 -1.79 -21.90
C THR A 176 -21.21 -2.95 -21.47
N ARG A 177 -22.25 -3.22 -22.25
CA ARG A 177 -23.00 -4.48 -22.20
C ARG A 177 -22.86 -5.17 -23.54
N MET A 178 -22.48 -6.44 -23.50
CA MET A 178 -22.32 -7.25 -24.70
C MET A 178 -23.43 -8.30 -24.74
N ARG A 179 -24.09 -8.40 -25.87
CA ARG A 179 -25.06 -9.44 -26.17
C ARG A 179 -24.60 -10.16 -27.44
N THR A 180 -24.46 -11.47 -27.35
CA THR A 180 -24.06 -12.28 -28.50
C THR A 180 -25.17 -13.30 -28.82
N TRP A 181 -25.54 -13.39 -30.07
CA TRP A 181 -26.45 -14.40 -30.60
C TRP A 181 -25.95 -14.91 -31.95
N GLN A 182 -26.43 -16.04 -32.37
CA GLN A 182 -26.05 -16.59 -33.67
C GLN A 182 -27.26 -17.06 -34.45
N ASP A 183 -27.14 -16.99 -35.76
CA ASP A 183 -27.98 -17.70 -36.69
C ASP A 183 -27.20 -18.87 -37.35
N SER A 184 -27.78 -19.47 -38.41
CA SER A 184 -27.15 -20.59 -39.09
C SER A 184 -25.85 -20.23 -39.85
N ARG A 185 -25.51 -18.94 -40.02
CA ARG A 185 -24.40 -18.45 -40.82
C ARG A 185 -23.45 -17.50 -40.07
N TYR A 186 -23.96 -16.74 -39.11
CA TYR A 186 -23.23 -15.64 -38.47
C TYR A 186 -23.40 -15.65 -36.95
N ILE A 187 -22.36 -15.18 -36.28
CA ILE A 187 -22.38 -14.81 -34.86
C ILE A 187 -22.44 -13.28 -34.82
N TYR A 188 -23.46 -12.77 -34.14
CA TYR A 188 -23.68 -11.34 -33.96
C TYR A 188 -23.27 -10.97 -32.55
N THR A 189 -22.52 -9.88 -32.42
CA THR A 189 -22.21 -9.28 -31.15
C THR A 189 -22.64 -7.82 -31.15
N GLU A 190 -23.60 -7.51 -30.29
CA GLU A 190 -24.04 -6.14 -30.02
C GLU A 190 -23.33 -5.64 -28.79
N THR A 191 -22.71 -4.47 -28.87
CA THR A 191 -22.07 -3.79 -27.75
C THR A 191 -22.76 -2.46 -27.51
N SER A 192 -23.45 -2.35 -26.37
CA SER A 192 -24.06 -1.10 -25.94
C SER A 192 -23.12 -0.38 -25.00
N HIS A 193 -22.95 0.92 -25.17
CA HIS A 193 -22.08 1.77 -24.38
C HIS A 193 -22.90 2.66 -23.45
N TYR A 194 -22.43 2.83 -22.22
CA TYR A 194 -23.12 3.59 -21.18
C TYR A 194 -22.16 4.56 -20.50
N ALA A 195 -22.62 5.79 -20.31
CA ALA A 195 -22.01 6.73 -19.36
C ALA A 195 -22.71 6.59 -18.01
N ILE A 196 -21.98 6.28 -16.97
CA ILE A 196 -22.54 5.98 -15.65
C ILE A 196 -21.97 6.97 -14.66
N ASN A 197 -22.80 7.82 -14.10
CA ASN A 197 -22.40 8.77 -13.07
C ASN A 197 -22.70 8.19 -11.69
N ARG A 198 -21.78 8.38 -10.76
CA ARG A 198 -21.92 8.04 -9.34
C ARG A 198 -21.38 9.17 -8.50
N ALA A 199 -22.04 9.44 -7.40
CA ALA A 199 -21.55 10.33 -6.36
C ALA A 199 -21.78 9.67 -5.00
N GLY A 200 -20.94 9.98 -4.05
CA GLY A 200 -21.03 9.48 -2.67
C GLY A 200 -20.05 10.17 -1.77
N SER A 201 -20.29 10.08 -0.48
CA SER A 201 -19.40 10.50 0.58
C SER A 201 -18.94 9.27 1.38
N MET A 202 -17.74 9.36 1.94
CA MET A 202 -17.14 8.32 2.77
C MET A 202 -16.31 8.97 3.86
N ASP A 203 -16.54 8.55 5.10
CA ASP A 203 -15.64 8.85 6.20
C ASP A 203 -14.51 7.83 6.21
N PHE A 204 -13.30 8.30 6.49
CA PHE A 204 -12.12 7.46 6.64
C PHE A 204 -11.42 7.78 7.95
N GLU A 205 -10.94 6.74 8.60
CA GLU A 205 -10.26 6.84 9.88
C GLU A 205 -8.97 6.03 9.86
N LYS A 206 -7.92 6.61 10.42
CA LYS A 206 -6.63 5.96 10.65
C LYS A 206 -6.00 5.39 9.38
N ILE A 207 -6.09 6.13 8.26
CA ILE A 207 -5.35 5.74 7.04
C ILE A 207 -3.85 5.91 7.33
N PRO A 208 -3.08 4.81 7.44
CA PRO A 208 -1.69 4.89 7.84
C PRO A 208 -0.80 5.28 6.67
N VAL A 209 0.17 6.13 6.92
CA VAL A 209 1.27 6.40 6.00
C VAL A 209 2.56 6.42 6.81
N ASP A 210 3.54 5.63 6.37
CA ASP A 210 4.84 5.55 6.99
C ASP A 210 5.58 6.89 6.95
N ALA A 211 6.04 7.34 8.10
CA ALA A 211 6.77 8.59 8.27
C ALA A 211 8.29 8.41 8.29
N SER A 212 8.77 7.20 7.99
CA SER A 212 10.19 6.85 7.92
C SER A 212 10.73 6.95 6.48
N SER A 213 11.97 7.37 6.32
CA SER A 213 12.73 7.21 5.08
C SER A 213 13.75 6.07 5.15
N LYS A 214 13.81 5.34 6.26
CA LYS A 214 14.82 4.31 6.54
C LYS A 214 14.37 2.90 6.17
N ILE A 215 13.08 2.67 6.23
CA ILE A 215 12.49 1.40 5.86
C ILE A 215 11.74 1.59 4.53
N ASN A 216 11.73 0.55 3.71
CA ASN A 216 10.99 0.58 2.46
C ASN A 216 9.48 0.65 2.75
N ASP A 217 8.83 1.68 2.20
CA ASP A 217 7.39 1.90 2.35
C ASP A 217 6.57 0.65 1.95
N VAL A 218 6.97 -0.09 0.90
CA VAL A 218 6.29 -1.32 0.47
C VAL A 218 6.36 -2.40 1.54
N LEU A 219 7.49 -2.47 2.27
CA LEU A 219 7.65 -3.42 3.38
C LEU A 219 6.71 -3.06 4.53
N MET A 220 6.59 -1.77 4.87
CA MET A 220 5.69 -1.29 5.92
C MET A 220 4.22 -1.48 5.56
N GLU A 221 3.81 -1.18 4.34
CA GLU A 221 2.46 -1.49 3.87
C GLU A 221 2.16 -2.99 3.85
N SER A 222 3.16 -3.82 3.56
CA SER A 222 2.98 -5.28 3.50
C SER A 222 2.72 -5.91 4.87
N ILE A 223 3.14 -5.31 5.99
CA ILE A 223 2.83 -5.81 7.33
C ILE A 223 1.46 -5.35 7.85
N GLU A 224 0.79 -4.44 7.17
CA GLU A 224 -0.59 -4.07 7.50
C GLU A 224 -1.56 -5.26 7.30
N PRO A 225 -2.75 -5.31 7.91
CA PRO A 225 -3.35 -4.24 8.72
C PRO A 225 -2.91 -4.27 10.18
N TYR A 226 -3.01 -3.11 10.84
CA TYR A 226 -3.04 -2.99 12.28
C TYR A 226 -4.48 -2.89 12.79
N ASP A 227 -4.71 -3.33 14.01
CA ASP A 227 -5.98 -3.12 14.72
C ASP A 227 -5.90 -1.79 15.49
N TYR A 228 -6.44 -0.74 14.88
CA TYR A 228 -6.40 0.61 15.45
C TYR A 228 -7.31 0.80 16.67
N SER A 229 -8.17 -0.16 17.00
CA SER A 229 -8.91 -0.13 18.26
C SER A 229 -8.00 -0.30 19.50
N ALA A 230 -6.77 -0.75 19.28
CA ALA A 230 -5.75 -0.90 20.32
C ALA A 230 -4.82 0.33 20.45
N LEU A 231 -5.10 1.43 19.72
CA LEU A 231 -4.40 2.70 19.93
C LEU A 231 -4.67 3.22 21.34
N VAL A 232 -3.60 3.63 21.99
CA VAL A 232 -3.65 4.33 23.30
C VAL A 232 -2.87 5.64 23.20
N GLU A 233 -3.12 6.57 24.10
CA GLU A 233 -2.30 7.78 24.21
C GLU A 233 -0.84 7.38 24.47
N PHE A 234 0.08 8.10 23.84
CA PHE A 234 1.49 7.82 24.00
C PHE A 234 1.97 8.15 25.43
N ASP A 235 2.72 7.21 25.98
CA ASP A 235 3.49 7.37 27.21
C ASP A 235 4.89 6.82 27.01
N THR A 236 5.90 7.47 27.57
CA THR A 236 7.31 7.04 27.44
C THR A 236 7.58 5.65 28.01
N ALA A 237 6.73 5.16 28.91
CA ALA A 237 6.82 3.80 29.45
C ALA A 237 6.71 2.71 28.37
N TYR A 238 6.02 2.98 27.26
CA TYR A 238 5.94 2.03 26.13
C TYR A 238 7.26 1.84 25.40
N LEU A 239 8.21 2.75 25.55
CA LEU A 239 9.54 2.63 24.97
C LEU A 239 10.48 1.73 25.80
N SER A 240 10.07 1.34 27.01
CA SER A 240 10.90 0.50 27.87
C SER A 240 11.17 -0.87 27.25
N GLY A 241 12.45 -1.17 26.99
CA GLY A 241 12.88 -2.38 26.31
C GLY A 241 12.77 -2.36 24.78
N PHE A 242 12.30 -1.26 24.18
CA PHE A 242 12.17 -1.07 22.75
C PHE A 242 12.87 0.19 22.27
N MET A 243 13.06 0.28 20.96
CA MET A 243 13.54 1.47 20.28
C MET A 243 12.37 2.16 19.57
N ALA A 244 12.44 3.46 19.39
CA ALA A 244 11.53 4.18 18.49
C ALA A 244 12.36 4.95 17.46
N GLU A 245 11.86 5.00 16.23
CA GLU A 245 12.42 5.84 15.19
C GLU A 245 11.81 7.24 15.28
N ARG A 246 12.62 8.26 15.06
CA ARG A 246 12.11 9.62 14.81
C ARG A 246 11.54 9.68 13.39
N TYR A 247 10.43 10.40 13.22
CA TYR A 247 9.90 10.64 11.89
C TYR A 247 10.92 11.44 11.04
N THR A 248 10.95 11.14 9.76
CA THR A 248 11.82 11.80 8.78
C THR A 248 11.03 12.49 7.67
N LYS A 249 9.74 12.15 7.56
CA LYS A 249 8.76 12.76 6.65
C LYS A 249 7.65 13.37 7.49
N ASN A 250 7.37 14.66 7.34
CA ASN A 250 6.28 15.32 8.03
C ASN A 250 4.91 14.96 7.42
N ALA A 251 3.80 15.42 8.04
CA ALA A 251 2.46 15.15 7.56
C ALA A 251 2.22 15.68 6.15
N ASP A 252 2.70 16.88 5.83
CA ASP A 252 2.51 17.51 4.52
C ASP A 252 3.24 16.73 3.40
N GLU A 253 4.44 16.24 3.67
CA GLU A 253 5.19 15.38 2.72
C GLU A 253 4.46 14.07 2.44
N ASN A 254 3.68 13.58 3.40
CA ASN A 254 2.91 12.35 3.30
C ASN A 254 1.48 12.53 2.76
N ASN A 255 1.00 13.77 2.62
CA ASN A 255 -0.34 14.07 2.09
C ASN A 255 -0.58 13.44 0.72
N VAL A 256 0.40 13.47 -0.18
CA VAL A 256 0.28 12.88 -1.53
C VAL A 256 0.00 11.37 -1.46
N ARG A 257 0.67 10.68 -0.52
CA ARG A 257 0.49 9.23 -0.35
C ARG A 257 -0.83 8.90 0.34
N ALA A 258 -1.22 9.70 1.32
CA ALA A 258 -2.53 9.60 1.96
C ALA A 258 -3.65 9.79 0.93
N ASP A 259 -3.58 10.85 0.13
CA ASP A 259 -4.52 11.10 -0.97
C ASP A 259 -4.63 9.90 -1.92
N GLN A 260 -3.50 9.36 -2.35
CA GLN A 260 -3.49 8.20 -3.25
C GLN A 260 -4.20 6.98 -2.63
N ARG A 261 -3.99 6.70 -1.35
CA ARG A 261 -4.64 5.59 -0.64
C ARG A 261 -6.15 5.82 -0.49
N ILE A 262 -6.55 7.03 -0.11
CA ILE A 262 -7.95 7.43 0.04
C ILE A 262 -8.65 7.36 -1.31
N ARG A 263 -8.06 7.95 -2.34
CA ARG A 263 -8.59 7.98 -3.72
C ARG A 263 -8.77 6.57 -4.27
N ASN A 264 -7.80 5.69 -4.12
CA ASN A 264 -7.90 4.30 -4.58
C ASN A 264 -9.03 3.54 -3.86
N THR A 265 -9.16 3.75 -2.55
CA THR A 265 -10.20 3.09 -1.74
C THR A 265 -11.59 3.60 -2.14
N LEU A 266 -11.74 4.90 -2.30
CA LEU A 266 -12.98 5.55 -2.68
C LEU A 266 -13.40 5.16 -4.11
N GLU A 267 -12.45 5.17 -5.07
CA GLU A 267 -12.69 4.71 -6.43
C GLU A 267 -13.17 3.25 -6.44
N GLN A 268 -12.50 2.37 -5.70
CA GLN A 268 -12.88 0.97 -5.61
C GLN A 268 -14.26 0.80 -4.98
N SER A 269 -14.60 1.57 -3.95
CA SER A 269 -15.90 1.56 -3.30
C SER A 269 -17.00 2.00 -4.27
N ILE A 270 -16.83 3.14 -4.94
CA ILE A 270 -17.80 3.65 -5.91
C ILE A 270 -17.93 2.69 -7.08
N ARG A 271 -16.82 2.17 -7.61
CA ARG A 271 -16.81 1.20 -8.71
C ARG A 271 -17.59 -0.08 -8.35
N SER A 272 -17.46 -0.57 -7.12
CA SER A 272 -18.17 -1.76 -6.65
C SER A 272 -19.69 -1.59 -6.63
N SER A 273 -20.18 -0.36 -6.54
CA SER A 273 -21.61 -0.02 -6.60
C SER A 273 -22.19 -0.11 -8.02
N VAL A 274 -21.33 -0.21 -9.04
CA VAL A 274 -21.74 -0.24 -10.45
C VAL A 274 -21.73 -1.69 -10.94
N MET A 275 -22.90 -2.28 -11.08
CA MET A 275 -23.06 -3.68 -11.49
C MET A 275 -23.80 -3.82 -12.84
N GLY A 276 -23.64 -4.99 -13.47
CA GLY A 276 -24.41 -5.36 -14.66
C GLY A 276 -23.80 -4.91 -15.99
N TYR A 277 -22.51 -4.57 -16.00
CA TYR A 277 -21.76 -4.25 -17.21
C TYR A 277 -20.69 -5.31 -17.49
N SER A 278 -20.42 -5.56 -18.77
CA SER A 278 -19.39 -6.50 -19.23
C SER A 278 -17.99 -5.92 -19.02
N THR A 279 -17.84 -4.61 -19.25
CA THR A 279 -16.62 -3.85 -18.93
C THR A 279 -17.02 -2.57 -18.20
N LEU A 280 -16.14 -2.08 -17.36
CA LEU A 280 -16.29 -0.82 -16.64
C LEU A 280 -14.93 -0.13 -16.56
N VAL A 281 -14.83 1.08 -17.08
CA VAL A 281 -13.60 1.89 -17.07
C VAL A 281 -13.92 3.23 -16.43
N THR A 282 -13.09 3.66 -15.48
CA THR A 282 -13.18 5.00 -14.89
C THR A 282 -12.77 6.04 -15.94
N ASP A 283 -13.65 6.97 -16.25
CA ASP A 283 -13.44 8.04 -17.21
C ASP A 283 -12.99 9.33 -16.52
N TYR A 284 -13.61 9.60 -15.39
CA TYR A 284 -13.37 10.78 -14.58
C TYR A 284 -13.69 10.51 -13.12
N MET A 285 -12.91 11.09 -12.22
CA MET A 285 -13.17 11.09 -10.80
C MET A 285 -12.66 12.39 -10.18
N GLN A 286 -13.53 13.07 -9.47
CA GLN A 286 -13.22 14.21 -8.62
C GLN A 286 -13.45 13.82 -7.18
N MET A 287 -12.57 14.26 -6.28
CA MET A 287 -12.67 14.02 -4.85
C MET A 287 -12.32 15.31 -4.10
N SER A 288 -13.07 15.61 -3.06
CA SER A 288 -12.79 16.69 -2.11
C SER A 288 -12.70 16.10 -0.72
N ILE A 289 -11.65 16.44 0.03
CA ILE A 289 -11.47 16.00 1.42
C ILE A 289 -11.86 17.16 2.34
N HIS A 290 -12.61 16.82 3.38
CA HIS A 290 -13.09 17.73 4.40
C HIS A 290 -12.69 17.23 5.79
N ASP A 291 -12.50 18.17 6.71
CA ASP A 291 -12.17 17.91 8.11
C ASP A 291 -10.94 16.98 8.29
N GLY A 292 -9.98 17.11 7.35
CA GLY A 292 -8.76 16.32 7.33
C GLY A 292 -7.91 16.55 8.57
N LYS A 293 -7.52 15.45 9.26
CA LYS A 293 -6.62 15.47 10.41
C LYS A 293 -5.50 14.45 10.21
N ALA A 294 -4.32 14.79 10.70
CA ALA A 294 -3.18 13.88 10.71
C ALA A 294 -2.69 13.70 12.16
N HIS A 295 -2.62 12.46 12.60
CA HIS A 295 -2.20 12.08 13.94
C HIS A 295 -0.85 11.37 13.89
N TYR A 296 0.11 11.82 14.69
CA TYR A 296 1.39 11.17 14.82
C TYR A 296 1.29 9.95 15.73
N ALA A 297 1.63 8.77 15.23
CA ALA A 297 1.53 7.52 15.98
C ALA A 297 2.80 6.67 15.84
N LEU A 298 3.08 5.86 16.85
CA LEU A 298 4.11 4.84 16.86
C LEU A 298 3.48 3.45 16.73
N LEU A 299 3.88 2.71 15.69
CA LEU A 299 3.39 1.34 15.45
C LEU A 299 4.49 0.30 15.69
N PRO A 300 4.16 -0.85 16.32
CA PRO A 300 5.15 -1.84 16.74
C PRO A 300 5.60 -2.71 15.56
N VAL A 301 6.90 -2.79 15.34
CA VAL A 301 7.51 -3.59 14.28
C VAL A 301 8.68 -4.39 14.85
N TRP A 302 8.73 -5.69 14.58
CA TRP A 302 9.92 -6.50 14.75
C TRP A 302 10.71 -6.50 13.45
N LEU A 303 11.96 -6.08 13.50
CA LEU A 303 12.83 -5.91 12.34
C LEU A 303 14.06 -6.80 12.44
N LEU A 304 14.42 -7.48 11.35
CA LEU A 304 15.66 -8.18 11.17
C LEU A 304 16.28 -7.80 9.83
N THR A 305 17.53 -7.36 9.86
CA THR A 305 18.32 -7.09 8.65
C THR A 305 19.40 -8.15 8.52
N THR A 306 19.49 -8.79 7.36
CA THR A 306 20.45 -9.85 7.04
C THR A 306 21.27 -9.48 5.83
N SER A 307 22.59 -9.53 5.91
CA SER A 307 23.47 -9.39 4.75
C SER A 307 23.86 -10.76 4.20
N TRP A 308 23.67 -10.96 2.88
CA TRP A 308 24.09 -12.17 2.20
C TRP A 308 24.54 -11.88 0.76
N ASN A 309 25.72 -12.36 0.39
CA ASN A 309 26.36 -12.11 -0.91
C ASN A 309 26.52 -10.62 -1.27
N GLY A 310 26.65 -9.73 -0.26
CA GLY A 310 26.79 -8.29 -0.46
C GLY A 310 25.47 -7.54 -0.66
N GLU A 311 24.34 -8.23 -0.55
CA GLU A 311 22.99 -7.65 -0.57
C GLU A 311 22.37 -7.71 0.83
N GLU A 312 21.56 -6.71 1.16
CA GLU A 312 20.83 -6.64 2.43
C GLU A 312 19.38 -7.13 2.21
N TYR A 313 18.91 -7.96 3.14
CA TYR A 313 17.56 -8.52 3.15
C TYR A 313 16.86 -8.10 4.43
N TYR A 314 15.67 -7.56 4.29
CA TYR A 314 14.88 -7.05 5.38
C TYR A 314 13.69 -7.96 5.65
N PHE A 315 13.49 -8.28 6.93
CA PHE A 315 12.32 -9.00 7.43
C PHE A 315 11.64 -8.12 8.44
N ALA A 316 10.36 -7.91 8.25
CA ALA A 316 9.53 -7.14 9.17
C ALA A 316 8.33 -7.98 9.62
N MET A 317 8.00 -7.84 10.90
CA MET A 317 6.79 -8.44 11.45
C MET A 317 5.99 -7.37 12.20
N ASN A 318 4.70 -7.33 11.92
CA ASN A 318 3.77 -6.54 12.69
C ASN A 318 3.78 -7.01 14.15
N GLY A 319 4.23 -6.15 15.07
CA GLY A 319 4.38 -6.49 16.49
C GLY A 319 3.07 -6.69 17.23
N GLN A 320 1.94 -6.34 16.60
CA GLN A 320 0.59 -6.51 17.15
C GLN A 320 -0.08 -7.78 16.60
N THR A 321 -0.01 -8.02 15.29
CA THR A 321 -0.78 -9.10 14.62
C THR A 321 0.05 -10.35 14.33
N GLY A 322 1.39 -10.24 14.38
CA GLY A 322 2.31 -11.32 14.05
C GLY A 322 2.50 -11.54 12.54
N LYS A 323 1.91 -10.69 11.67
CA LYS A 323 2.08 -10.80 10.22
C LYS A 323 3.54 -10.54 9.84
N MET A 324 4.19 -11.57 9.29
CA MET A 324 5.59 -11.56 8.89
C MET A 324 5.71 -11.39 7.37
N VAL A 325 6.62 -10.51 6.95
CA VAL A 325 6.99 -10.30 5.55
C VAL A 325 8.51 -10.19 5.44
N GLY A 326 9.04 -10.43 4.24
CA GLY A 326 10.47 -10.27 3.96
C GLY A 326 10.84 -10.95 2.65
N ASP A 327 11.91 -10.44 2.04
CA ASP A 327 12.45 -10.99 0.81
C ASP A 327 13.30 -12.22 1.08
N LEU A 328 12.96 -13.32 0.42
CA LEU A 328 13.63 -14.60 0.60
C LEU A 328 14.53 -14.89 -0.61
N PRO A 329 15.87 -14.75 -0.48
CA PRO A 329 16.76 -15.08 -1.57
C PRO A 329 16.80 -16.59 -1.82
N ALA A 330 17.05 -16.95 -3.07
CA ALA A 330 17.29 -18.33 -3.44
C ALA A 330 18.80 -18.60 -3.58
N ASP A 331 19.31 -19.58 -2.84
CA ASP A 331 20.67 -20.08 -3.00
C ASP A 331 20.84 -20.76 -4.34
N LYS A 332 21.80 -20.27 -5.16
CA LYS A 332 22.06 -20.80 -6.51
C LYS A 332 22.45 -22.27 -6.48
N GLY A 333 23.28 -22.69 -5.50
CA GLY A 333 23.70 -24.07 -5.38
C GLY A 333 22.54 -25.01 -5.04
N LYS A 334 21.69 -24.61 -4.08
CA LYS A 334 20.46 -25.35 -3.73
C LYS A 334 19.47 -25.39 -4.88
N THR A 335 19.34 -24.29 -5.64
CA THR A 335 18.47 -24.23 -6.83
C THR A 335 18.91 -25.22 -7.90
N ILE A 336 20.19 -25.22 -8.26
CA ILE A 336 20.77 -26.17 -9.23
C ILE A 336 20.59 -27.62 -8.77
N LYS A 337 20.92 -27.90 -7.51
CA LYS A 337 20.72 -29.24 -6.94
C LYS A 337 19.25 -29.67 -6.99
N SER A 338 18.34 -28.80 -6.60
CA SER A 338 16.89 -29.07 -6.65
C SER A 338 16.40 -29.33 -8.06
N PHE A 339 16.90 -28.55 -9.04
CA PHE A 339 16.58 -28.74 -10.45
C PHE A 339 16.98 -30.15 -10.93
N PHE A 340 18.23 -30.58 -10.71
CA PHE A 340 18.68 -31.89 -11.16
C PHE A 340 17.97 -33.04 -10.44
N VAL A 341 17.67 -32.89 -9.14
CA VAL A 341 16.89 -33.89 -8.41
C VAL A 341 15.46 -34.01 -8.98
N THR A 342 14.78 -32.88 -9.18
CA THR A 342 13.44 -32.88 -9.75
C THR A 342 13.42 -33.41 -11.19
N PHE A 343 14.40 -33.01 -12.01
CA PHE A 343 14.55 -33.49 -13.37
C PHE A 343 14.78 -35.01 -13.39
N GLY A 344 15.65 -35.54 -12.53
CA GLY A 344 15.89 -36.99 -12.44
C GLY A 344 14.64 -37.78 -12.04
N ILE A 345 13.91 -37.29 -11.04
CA ILE A 345 12.65 -37.91 -10.58
C ILE A 345 11.60 -37.88 -11.69
N THR A 346 11.38 -36.71 -12.32
CA THR A 346 10.37 -36.60 -13.40
C THR A 346 10.73 -37.48 -14.60
N THR A 347 12.00 -37.52 -14.98
CA THR A 347 12.47 -38.39 -16.08
C THR A 347 12.25 -39.87 -15.74
N ALA A 348 12.55 -40.28 -14.52
CA ALA A 348 12.33 -41.67 -14.09
C ALA A 348 10.84 -42.04 -14.09
N VAL A 349 9.97 -41.15 -13.64
CA VAL A 349 8.50 -41.37 -13.68
C VAL A 349 7.99 -41.46 -15.10
N VAL A 350 8.41 -40.56 -15.99
CA VAL A 350 8.01 -40.57 -17.41
C VAL A 350 8.47 -41.88 -18.09
N LEU A 351 9.70 -42.29 -17.86
CA LEU A 351 10.21 -43.56 -18.40
C LEU A 351 9.44 -44.77 -17.87
N ALA A 352 9.12 -44.80 -16.55
CA ALA A 352 8.33 -45.88 -15.99
C ALA A 352 6.91 -45.95 -16.59
N ILE A 353 6.27 -44.81 -16.83
CA ILE A 353 4.96 -44.75 -17.48
C ILE A 353 5.09 -45.23 -18.96
N ALA A 354 6.11 -44.77 -19.70
CA ALA A 354 6.31 -45.17 -21.05
C ALA A 354 6.54 -46.69 -21.22
N LEU A 355 7.34 -47.26 -20.30
CA LEU A 355 7.56 -48.72 -20.25
C LEU A 355 6.25 -49.48 -19.92
N ALA A 356 5.48 -48.99 -18.91
CA ALA A 356 4.22 -49.62 -18.58
C ALA A 356 3.22 -49.62 -19.74
N VAL A 357 3.13 -48.50 -20.49
CA VAL A 357 2.29 -48.40 -21.67
C VAL A 357 2.78 -49.34 -22.79
N SER A 358 4.09 -49.50 -22.99
CA SER A 358 4.64 -50.41 -24.01
C SER A 358 4.49 -51.88 -23.66
N PHE A 359 4.26 -52.26 -22.40
CA PHE A 359 3.99 -53.63 -21.96
C PHE A 359 2.49 -53.98 -21.93
N LEU A 360 1.61 -53.00 -21.92
CA LEU A 360 0.15 -53.18 -21.87
C LEU A 360 -0.54 -53.00 -23.23
N GLY A 361 0.16 -52.55 -24.25
CA GLY A 361 -0.26 -52.45 -25.65
C GLY A 361 0.44 -53.47 -26.51
#